data_f336330deb398455a2f417cf4ed5b32f
#
_entry.id   f336330deb398455a2f417cf4ed5b32f
#
_cell.length_a   1.000
_cell.length_b   1.000
_cell.length_c   1.000
_cell.angle_alpha   90.00
_cell.angle_beta   90.00
_cell.angle_gamma   90.00
#
_symmetry.space_group_name_H-M   'P 1'
#
loop_
_entity.id
_entity.type
_entity.pdbx_description
1 polymer ?
#
loop_
_entity_poly.entity_id
_entity_poly.type
_entity_poly.pdbx_seq_one_letter_code
_entity_poly.pdbx_strand_id
1 'polypeptide(L)'
;MHLNAAAGWIHLGDYDSANDELEKIRAEWRAHPDVLDLRWFIYSHHEQWDACLDITSAIVKMAPDRVSGWVHKAISLRRANGGGFENAKALLLEAAKLFPEDGMIQYNLACYCAQLGQLDAAQEYLHKSYELGDARQIKLIALDDEDLKPLWDGG
;
A
#
# COMPACT_ATOMS: atom_id res chain seq x y z
N MET A 1 -7.63 -16.17 -17.02
CA MET A 1 -8.93 -16.64 -16.52
C MET A 1 -8.98 -16.71 -15.00
N HIS A 2 -8.08 -17.46 -14.35
CA HIS A 2 -8.06 -17.56 -12.89
C HIS A 2 -7.76 -16.23 -12.17
N LEU A 3 -6.92 -15.37 -12.77
CA LEU A 3 -6.64 -14.05 -12.20
C LEU A 3 -7.89 -13.19 -12.10
N ASN A 4 -8.70 -13.15 -13.14
CA ASN A 4 -9.94 -12.36 -13.15
C ASN A 4 -10.95 -12.90 -12.16
N ALA A 5 -11.07 -14.23 -12.06
CA ALA A 5 -11.95 -14.86 -11.08
C ALA A 5 -11.49 -14.57 -9.65
N ALA A 6 -10.17 -14.68 -9.39
CA ALA A 6 -9.62 -14.38 -8.07
C ALA A 6 -9.84 -12.92 -7.69
N ALA A 7 -9.60 -11.99 -8.61
CA ALA A 7 -9.84 -10.56 -8.38
C ALA A 7 -11.32 -10.29 -8.06
N GLY A 8 -12.24 -10.97 -8.76
CA GLY A 8 -13.67 -10.88 -8.48
C GLY A 8 -14.03 -11.35 -7.08
N TRP A 9 -13.46 -12.47 -6.63
CA TRP A 9 -13.69 -12.96 -5.26
C TRP A 9 -13.16 -12.00 -4.21
N ILE A 10 -11.98 -11.41 -4.44
CA ILE A 10 -11.41 -10.38 -3.53
C ILE A 10 -12.35 -9.18 -3.45
N HIS A 11 -12.86 -8.72 -4.58
CA HIS A 11 -13.79 -7.59 -4.63
C HIS A 11 -15.07 -7.88 -3.81
N LEU A 12 -15.51 -9.13 -3.80
CA LEU A 12 -16.68 -9.58 -3.03
C LEU A 12 -16.34 -9.88 -1.57
N GLY A 13 -15.07 -9.81 -1.18
CA GLY A 13 -14.64 -10.12 0.18
C GLY A 13 -14.47 -11.60 0.47
N ASP A 14 -14.54 -12.45 -0.56
CA ASP A 14 -14.37 -13.90 -0.40
C ASP A 14 -12.92 -14.29 -0.71
N TYR A 15 -12.06 -14.17 0.31
CA TYR A 15 -10.63 -14.41 0.20
C TYR A 15 -10.28 -15.89 0.06
N ASP A 16 -11.09 -16.77 0.64
CA ASP A 16 -10.87 -18.22 0.52
C ASP A 16 -11.08 -18.69 -0.91
N SER A 17 -12.19 -18.26 -1.55
CA SER A 17 -12.45 -18.56 -2.95
C SER A 17 -11.39 -17.95 -3.86
N ALA A 18 -10.92 -16.73 -3.55
CA ALA A 18 -9.83 -16.10 -4.29
C ALA A 18 -8.55 -16.93 -4.21
N ASN A 19 -8.19 -17.40 -3.02
CA ASN A 19 -7.01 -18.23 -2.83
C ASN A 19 -7.12 -19.54 -3.62
N ASP A 20 -8.30 -20.17 -3.59
CA ASP A 20 -8.53 -21.40 -4.36
C ASP A 20 -8.33 -21.18 -5.84
N GLU A 21 -8.79 -20.06 -6.38
CA GLU A 21 -8.55 -19.72 -7.79
C GLU A 21 -7.07 -19.52 -8.11
N LEU A 22 -6.32 -18.87 -7.22
CA LEU A 22 -4.89 -18.67 -7.43
C LEU A 22 -4.11 -19.99 -7.39
N GLU A 23 -4.55 -20.95 -6.56
CA GLU A 23 -3.94 -22.28 -6.50
C GLU A 23 -4.10 -23.07 -7.80
N LYS A 24 -5.10 -22.74 -8.63
CA LYS A 24 -5.32 -23.36 -9.95
C LYS A 24 -4.34 -22.86 -11.00
N ILE A 25 -3.62 -21.77 -10.74
CA ILE A 25 -2.66 -21.21 -11.67
C ILE A 25 -1.44 -22.13 -11.72
N ARG A 26 -0.90 -22.34 -12.92
CA ARG A 26 0.29 -23.16 -13.12
C ARG A 26 1.45 -22.63 -12.29
N ALA A 27 2.23 -23.53 -11.71
CA ALA A 27 3.37 -23.17 -10.85
C ALA A 27 4.32 -22.17 -11.51
N GLU A 28 4.55 -22.28 -12.80
CA GLU A 28 5.44 -21.40 -13.57
C GLU A 28 4.98 -19.93 -13.60
N TRP A 29 3.67 -19.69 -13.40
CA TRP A 29 3.10 -18.34 -13.41
C TRP A 29 2.80 -17.79 -12.02
N ARG A 30 2.95 -18.61 -10.95
CA ARG A 30 2.57 -18.21 -9.59
C ARG A 30 3.43 -17.07 -9.03
N ALA A 31 4.63 -16.90 -9.54
CA ALA A 31 5.52 -15.80 -9.13
C ALA A 31 5.35 -14.53 -9.99
N HIS A 32 4.42 -14.53 -10.94
CA HIS A 32 4.15 -13.36 -11.76
C HIS A 32 3.61 -12.21 -10.90
N PRO A 33 4.04 -10.95 -11.16
CA PRO A 33 3.60 -9.81 -10.34
C PRO A 33 2.09 -9.68 -10.19
N ASP A 34 1.31 -9.98 -11.23
CA ASP A 34 -0.16 -9.90 -11.15
C ASP A 34 -0.74 -10.92 -10.18
N VAL A 35 -0.15 -12.11 -10.10
CA VAL A 35 -0.56 -13.13 -9.13
C VAL A 35 -0.16 -12.71 -7.72
N LEU A 36 1.05 -12.19 -7.57
CA LEU A 36 1.54 -11.72 -6.28
C LEU A 36 0.74 -10.53 -5.75
N ASP A 37 0.29 -9.62 -6.61
CA ASP A 37 -0.59 -8.51 -6.20
C ASP A 37 -1.86 -9.05 -5.54
N LEU A 38 -2.49 -10.06 -6.13
CA LEU A 38 -3.71 -10.64 -5.56
C LEU A 38 -3.44 -11.39 -4.26
N ARG A 39 -2.30 -12.10 -4.17
CA ARG A 39 -1.92 -12.77 -2.92
C ARG A 39 -1.69 -11.76 -1.80
N TRP A 40 -1.14 -10.58 -2.12
CA TRP A 40 -0.97 -9.54 -1.12
C TRP A 40 -2.30 -9.15 -0.49
N PHE A 41 -3.36 -8.97 -1.29
CA PHE A 41 -4.69 -8.63 -0.74
C PHE A 41 -5.20 -9.72 0.20
N ILE A 42 -4.99 -10.98 -0.16
CA ILE A 42 -5.42 -12.11 0.67
C ILE A 42 -4.64 -12.14 2.00
N TYR A 43 -3.32 -12.08 1.94
CA TYR A 43 -2.48 -12.14 3.14
C TYR A 43 -2.65 -10.89 4.02
N SER A 44 -2.84 -9.71 3.41
CA SER A 44 -3.08 -8.49 4.18
C SER A 44 -4.41 -8.53 4.94
N HIS A 45 -5.44 -9.13 4.34
CA HIS A 45 -6.71 -9.35 5.02
C HIS A 45 -6.52 -10.20 6.28
N HIS A 46 -5.65 -11.20 6.22
CA HIS A 46 -5.34 -12.06 7.36
C HIS A 46 -4.23 -11.50 8.26
N GLU A 47 -3.80 -10.27 8.02
CA GLU A 47 -2.78 -9.56 8.81
C GLU A 47 -1.44 -10.30 8.89
N GLN A 48 -1.11 -11.08 7.86
CA GLN A 48 0.18 -11.79 7.76
C GLN A 48 1.23 -10.87 7.14
N TRP A 49 1.65 -9.86 7.91
CA TRP A 49 2.45 -8.75 7.38
C TRP A 49 3.87 -9.13 6.99
N ASP A 50 4.48 -10.11 7.67
CA ASP A 50 5.81 -10.58 7.26
C ASP A 50 5.76 -11.26 5.89
N ALA A 51 4.74 -12.09 5.65
CA ALA A 51 4.51 -12.69 4.34
C ALA A 51 4.19 -11.62 3.28
N CYS A 52 3.39 -10.62 3.64
CA CYS A 52 3.10 -9.49 2.76
C CYS A 52 4.36 -8.75 2.36
N LEU A 53 5.30 -8.57 3.29
CA LEU A 53 6.56 -7.90 3.01
C LEU A 53 7.41 -8.71 2.02
N ASP A 54 7.46 -10.02 2.18
CA ASP A 54 8.18 -10.90 1.26
C ASP A 54 7.58 -10.84 -0.15
N ILE A 55 6.23 -10.88 -0.24
CA ILE A 55 5.50 -10.79 -1.51
C ILE A 55 5.80 -9.46 -2.21
N THR A 56 5.66 -8.35 -1.49
CA THR A 56 5.85 -7.02 -2.07
C THR A 56 7.31 -6.74 -2.42
N SER A 57 8.24 -7.28 -1.64
CA SER A 57 9.67 -7.18 -1.97
C SER A 57 9.97 -7.87 -3.30
N ALA A 58 9.35 -9.02 -3.55
CA ALA A 58 9.48 -9.71 -4.84
C ALA A 58 8.86 -8.90 -5.98
N ILE A 59 7.69 -8.29 -5.76
CA ILE A 59 7.01 -7.46 -6.76
C ILE A 59 7.91 -6.27 -7.15
N VAL A 60 8.43 -5.55 -6.17
CA VAL A 60 9.29 -4.38 -6.43
C VAL A 60 10.56 -4.78 -7.17
N LYS A 61 11.13 -5.94 -6.85
CA LYS A 61 12.32 -6.45 -7.53
C LYS A 61 12.05 -6.78 -8.99
N MET A 62 10.92 -7.41 -9.29
CA MET A 62 10.56 -7.84 -10.65
C MET A 62 9.97 -6.71 -11.49
N ALA A 63 9.23 -5.81 -10.88
CA ALA A 63 8.50 -4.73 -11.55
C ALA A 63 8.67 -3.41 -10.81
N PRO A 64 9.91 -2.85 -10.79
CA PRO A 64 10.20 -1.62 -10.03
C PRO A 64 9.50 -0.38 -10.57
N ASP A 65 8.94 -0.44 -11.78
CA ASP A 65 8.15 0.64 -12.38
C ASP A 65 6.67 0.60 -11.98
N ARG A 66 6.26 -0.40 -11.21
CA ARG A 66 4.88 -0.55 -10.75
C ARG A 66 4.72 0.15 -9.38
N VAL A 67 4.10 1.34 -9.39
CA VAL A 67 3.92 2.18 -8.19
C VAL A 67 3.24 1.42 -7.05
N SER A 68 2.19 0.65 -7.37
CA SER A 68 1.42 -0.09 -6.36
C SER A 68 2.29 -1.04 -5.53
N GLY A 69 3.31 -1.63 -6.14
CA GLY A 69 4.24 -2.51 -5.42
C GLY A 69 4.98 -1.79 -4.30
N TRP A 70 5.44 -0.58 -4.57
CA TRP A 70 6.12 0.24 -3.56
C TRP A 70 5.18 0.65 -2.43
N VAL A 71 3.96 1.08 -2.76
CA VAL A 71 2.97 1.49 -1.78
C VAL A 71 2.57 0.31 -0.88
N HIS A 72 2.28 -0.84 -1.48
CA HIS A 72 1.93 -2.05 -0.73
C HIS A 72 3.09 -2.55 0.11
N LYS A 73 4.33 -2.41 -0.38
CA LYS A 73 5.51 -2.77 0.41
C LYS A 73 5.64 -1.89 1.65
N ALA A 74 5.41 -0.59 1.52
CA ALA A 74 5.44 0.32 2.67
C ALA A 74 4.35 -0.03 3.69
N ILE A 75 3.13 -0.31 3.22
CA ILE A 75 2.02 -0.73 4.09
C ILE A 75 2.40 -2.01 4.87
N SER A 76 3.01 -2.96 4.19
CA SER A 76 3.45 -4.21 4.82
C SER A 76 4.58 -3.97 5.82
N LEU A 77 5.56 -3.16 5.44
CA LEU A 77 6.74 -2.88 6.25
C LEU A 77 6.38 -2.20 7.58
N ARG A 78 5.43 -1.27 7.57
CA ARG A 78 5.05 -0.57 8.80
C ARG A 78 4.51 -1.52 9.88
N ARG A 79 3.96 -2.66 9.48
CA ARG A 79 3.31 -3.63 10.36
C ARG A 79 4.09 -4.93 10.55
N ALA A 80 5.09 -5.17 9.70
CA ALA A 80 5.94 -6.37 9.80
C ALA A 80 6.86 -6.28 11.03
N ASN A 81 7.34 -7.43 11.48
CA ASN A 81 8.29 -7.49 12.57
C ASN A 81 9.55 -6.71 12.23
N GLY A 82 9.98 -5.84 13.12
CA GLY A 82 11.14 -4.99 12.91
C GLY A 82 10.92 -3.83 11.95
N GLY A 83 9.68 -3.63 11.47
CA GLY A 83 9.34 -2.54 10.54
C GLY A 83 9.08 -1.21 11.26
N GLY A 84 7.86 -0.70 11.09
CA GLY A 84 7.41 0.55 11.70
C GLY A 84 7.33 1.71 10.72
N PHE A 85 6.78 2.82 11.22
CA PHE A 85 6.52 4.00 10.39
C PHE A 85 7.80 4.66 9.85
N GLU A 86 8.88 4.66 10.61
CA GLU A 86 10.15 5.23 10.14
C GLU A 86 10.68 4.51 8.93
N ASN A 87 10.70 3.17 8.97
CA ASN A 87 11.19 2.36 7.86
C ASN A 87 10.26 2.47 6.65
N ALA A 88 8.95 2.47 6.88
CA ALA A 88 7.96 2.63 5.81
C ALA A 88 8.09 4.01 5.15
N LYS A 89 8.28 5.05 5.94
CA LYS A 89 8.50 6.40 5.43
C LYS A 89 9.76 6.48 4.56
N ALA A 90 10.87 5.89 5.03
CA ALA A 90 12.13 5.87 4.28
C ALA A 90 11.95 5.20 2.92
N LEU A 91 11.22 4.10 2.87
CA LEU A 91 10.92 3.40 1.63
C LEU A 91 10.12 4.28 0.66
N LEU A 92 9.08 4.96 1.17
CA LEU A 92 8.25 5.84 0.33
C LEU A 92 8.99 7.09 -0.14
N LEU A 93 9.96 7.58 0.62
CA LEU A 93 10.81 8.69 0.16
C LEU A 93 11.62 8.28 -1.07
N GLU A 94 12.10 7.05 -1.11
CA GLU A 94 12.78 6.54 -2.30
C GLU A 94 11.81 6.39 -3.47
N ALA A 95 10.61 5.85 -3.21
CA ALA A 95 9.58 5.73 -4.22
C ALA A 95 9.17 7.10 -4.79
N ALA A 96 9.10 8.12 -3.94
CA ALA A 96 8.73 9.48 -4.37
C ALA A 96 9.74 10.07 -5.37
N LYS A 97 11.01 9.66 -5.29
CA LYS A 97 12.02 10.09 -6.26
C LYS A 97 11.79 9.45 -7.63
N LEU A 98 11.28 8.22 -7.65
CA LEU A 98 10.98 7.50 -8.88
C LEU A 98 9.63 7.92 -9.47
N PHE A 99 8.68 8.28 -8.61
CA PHE A 99 7.30 8.61 -8.99
C PHE A 99 6.89 9.95 -8.36
N PRO A 100 7.54 11.07 -8.77
CA PRO A 100 7.31 12.35 -8.10
C PRO A 100 5.90 12.93 -8.26
N GLU A 101 5.14 12.43 -9.23
CA GLU A 101 3.78 12.92 -9.51
C GLU A 101 2.70 11.98 -8.98
N ASP A 102 3.06 10.96 -8.21
CA ASP A 102 2.09 10.04 -7.65
C ASP A 102 1.50 10.59 -6.35
N GLY A 103 0.20 10.90 -6.40
CA GLY A 103 -0.50 11.46 -5.24
C GLY A 103 -0.69 10.48 -4.10
N MET A 104 -0.76 9.18 -4.37
CA MET A 104 -0.93 8.18 -3.31
C MET A 104 0.32 8.03 -2.46
N ILE A 105 1.50 8.12 -3.07
CA ILE A 105 2.76 8.13 -2.32
C ILE A 105 2.78 9.33 -1.37
N GLN A 106 2.40 10.51 -1.84
CA GLN A 106 2.36 11.72 -1.02
C GLN A 106 1.36 11.59 0.12
N TYR A 107 0.19 11.01 -0.15
CA TYR A 107 -0.83 10.77 0.86
C TYR A 107 -0.31 9.83 1.96
N ASN A 108 0.30 8.71 1.58
CA ASN A 108 0.84 7.75 2.55
C ASN A 108 2.01 8.35 3.33
N LEU A 109 2.85 9.18 2.71
CA LEU A 109 3.88 9.91 3.43
C LEU A 109 3.29 10.85 4.48
N ALA A 110 2.18 11.51 4.16
CA ALA A 110 1.46 12.34 5.13
C ALA A 110 0.99 11.51 6.33
N CYS A 111 0.42 10.34 6.08
CA CYS A 111 -0.02 9.44 7.14
C CYS A 111 1.13 9.02 8.05
N TYR A 112 2.25 8.63 7.46
CA TYR A 112 3.40 8.17 8.24
C TYR A 112 4.06 9.30 9.04
N CYS A 113 4.17 10.48 8.44
CA CYS A 113 4.65 11.66 9.16
C CYS A 113 3.74 12.03 10.33
N ALA A 114 2.42 11.97 10.13
CA ALA A 114 1.46 12.26 11.20
C ALA A 114 1.62 11.29 12.38
N GLN A 115 1.79 10.00 12.09
CA GLN A 115 1.99 8.98 13.13
C GLN A 115 3.33 9.14 13.85
N LEU A 116 4.31 9.73 13.19
CA LEU A 116 5.63 10.01 13.78
C LEU A 116 5.68 11.36 14.52
N GLY A 117 4.57 12.10 14.58
CA GLY A 117 4.52 13.41 15.19
C GLY A 117 5.13 14.53 14.35
N GLN A 118 5.46 14.26 13.11
CA GLN A 118 6.04 15.24 12.17
C GLN A 118 4.90 15.97 11.44
N LEU A 119 4.17 16.80 12.20
CA LEU A 119 2.90 17.35 11.74
C LEU A 119 3.05 18.36 10.59
N ASP A 120 4.10 19.18 10.60
CA ASP A 120 4.33 20.15 9.53
C ASP A 120 4.63 19.44 8.20
N ALA A 121 5.49 18.42 8.25
CA ALA A 121 5.80 17.61 7.08
C ALA A 121 4.55 16.87 6.59
N ALA A 122 3.74 16.34 7.52
CA ALA A 122 2.50 15.66 7.17
C ALA A 122 1.55 16.59 6.41
N GLN A 123 1.41 17.85 6.86
CA GLN A 123 0.59 18.84 6.17
C GLN A 123 1.10 19.11 4.75
N GLU A 124 2.41 19.25 4.58
CA GLU A 124 3.00 19.50 3.26
C GLU A 124 2.74 18.35 2.30
N TYR A 125 2.95 17.11 2.74
CA TYR A 125 2.67 15.93 1.91
C TYR A 125 1.19 15.81 1.58
N LEU A 126 0.31 16.10 2.54
CA LEU A 126 -1.13 16.04 2.33
C LEU A 126 -1.57 17.06 1.27
N HIS A 127 -1.09 18.31 1.38
CA HIS A 127 -1.37 19.34 0.36
C HIS A 127 -0.86 18.93 -1.02
N LYS A 128 0.32 18.32 -1.08
CA LYS A 128 0.86 17.85 -2.35
C LYS A 128 -0.01 16.75 -2.95
N SER A 129 -0.57 15.87 -2.12
CA SER A 129 -1.51 14.85 -2.60
C SER A 129 -2.77 15.49 -3.18
N TYR A 130 -3.26 16.59 -2.61
CA TYR A 130 -4.41 17.33 -3.16
C TYR A 130 -4.12 17.91 -4.54
N GLU A 131 -2.90 18.41 -4.73
CA GLU A 131 -2.49 18.99 -6.01
C GLU A 131 -2.36 17.93 -7.11
N LEU A 132 -1.97 16.72 -6.74
CA LEU A 132 -1.70 15.63 -7.69
C LEU A 132 -2.91 14.75 -7.98
N GLY A 133 -3.95 14.82 -7.17
CA GLY A 133 -5.14 13.98 -7.31
C GLY A 133 -6.43 14.76 -7.25
N ASP A 134 -7.53 14.07 -6.98
CA ASP A 134 -8.82 14.70 -6.75
C ASP A 134 -8.87 15.25 -5.32
N ALA A 135 -8.56 16.55 -5.17
CA ALA A 135 -8.46 17.18 -3.86
C ALA A 135 -9.73 17.02 -3.02
N ARG A 136 -10.89 17.12 -3.62
CA ARG A 136 -12.17 17.03 -2.91
C ARG A 136 -12.37 15.64 -2.32
N GLN A 137 -12.12 14.61 -3.11
CA GLN A 137 -12.26 13.23 -2.69
C GLN A 137 -11.20 12.88 -1.63
N ILE A 138 -9.96 13.29 -1.84
CA ILE A 138 -8.86 13.03 -0.91
C ILE A 138 -9.13 13.69 0.44
N LYS A 139 -9.64 14.94 0.46
CA LYS A 139 -10.00 15.62 1.70
C LYS A 139 -11.05 14.88 2.50
N LEU A 140 -12.07 14.33 1.83
CA LEU A 140 -13.11 13.55 2.49
C LEU A 140 -12.53 12.26 3.11
N ILE A 141 -11.67 11.58 2.38
CA ILE A 141 -11.01 10.36 2.88
C ILE A 141 -10.10 10.71 4.07
N ALA A 142 -9.36 11.80 3.98
CA ALA A 142 -8.40 12.22 5.00
C ALA A 142 -9.09 12.53 6.35
N LEU A 143 -10.29 13.08 6.33
CA LEU A 143 -11.04 13.40 7.56
C LEU A 143 -11.38 12.15 8.37
N ASP A 144 -11.60 11.01 7.71
CA ASP A 144 -11.95 9.75 8.36
C ASP A 144 -10.75 8.82 8.57
N ASP A 145 -9.57 9.19 8.08
CA ASP A 145 -8.39 8.33 8.16
C ASP A 145 -7.77 8.40 9.55
N GLU A 146 -7.76 7.28 10.25
CA GLU A 146 -7.18 7.16 11.59
C GLU A 146 -5.71 7.61 11.64
N ASP A 147 -4.96 7.32 10.57
CA ASP A 147 -3.53 7.65 10.52
C ASP A 147 -3.28 9.16 10.48
N LEU A 148 -4.26 9.95 10.01
CA LEU A 148 -4.16 11.41 9.93
C LEU A 148 -4.77 12.13 11.12
N LYS A 149 -5.37 11.41 12.07
CA LYS A 149 -5.97 12.03 13.26
C LYS A 149 -5.04 13.00 14.01
N PRO A 150 -3.75 12.74 14.15
CA PRO A 150 -2.86 13.70 14.82
C PRO A 150 -2.88 15.09 14.20
N LEU A 151 -3.22 15.23 12.92
CA LEU A 151 -3.35 16.55 12.27
C LEU A 151 -4.57 17.31 12.74
N TRP A 152 -5.65 16.61 13.12
CA TRP A 152 -6.92 17.21 13.50
C TRP A 152 -7.03 17.37 15.02
N ASP A 153 -6.55 16.38 15.76
CA ASP A 153 -6.71 16.29 17.21
C ASP A 153 -5.53 16.88 17.99
N GLY A 154 -4.35 16.95 17.36
CA GLY A 154 -3.13 17.38 17.99
C GLY A 154 -2.95 18.90 18.08
N GLY A 155 -3.98 19.62 17.71
CA GLY A 155 -4.06 21.09 17.65
C GLY A 155 -3.14 21.93 18.43
#